data_1ce4c082cc0f01a08b3aa1335f44ae7c
#
_entry.id   1ce4c082cc0f01a08b3aa1335f44ae7c
#
_cell.length_a   1.000
_cell.length_b   1.000
_cell.length_c   1.000
_cell.angle_alpha   90.00
_cell.angle_beta   90.00
_cell.angle_gamma   90.00
#
_symmetry.space_group_name_H-M   'P 1'
#
loop_
_entity.id
_entity.type
_entity.pdbx_description
1 polymer ?
#
loop_
_entity_poly.entity_id
_entity_poly.type
_entity_poly.pdbx_seq_one_letter_code
_entity_poly.pdbx_strand_id
1 'polypeptide(L)'
;MGTRVCLSVAAALITGLGAATALAQSPPVKVVATFSILGDMVATVGGTHVSVTTLVSPDGDAHAYQPTPSDVRAVGDAAVMVTNGLGLEGWLDRLMGATQFKGTVVVASAGVKPLTMEEEAEGKPESGGKAASPKRVADPHAWQNLANGQIYVANIVKGLSEADPADADAFKEAGAAYRNQLVALDRTVRETLATVPKDKRRVITTHDAFQYYGRAYGVAFLAPLGISTDNEPSAGDIAKLERQIKREKIMALFLENVASGRLIGQIAKDTGAVVGPPLFSDALSKPDGPASTYIEMFEHNTATLRDGMLKN
;
A
#
# COMPACT_ATOMS: atom_id res chain seq x y z
N MET A 1 -87.64 19.66 42.18
CA MET A 1 -87.28 19.12 40.85
C MET A 1 -86.11 19.91 40.35
N GLY A 2 -84.91 19.36 40.44
CA GLY A 2 -83.66 20.04 40.03
C GLY A 2 -82.93 19.22 38.98
N THR A 3 -82.85 19.80 37.79
CA THR A 3 -82.21 19.19 36.63
C THR A 3 -80.66 19.44 36.71
N ARG A 4 -79.89 18.41 36.82
CA ARG A 4 -78.39 18.52 36.73
C ARG A 4 -77.97 18.38 35.29
N VAL A 5 -77.31 19.44 34.79
CA VAL A 5 -76.65 19.44 33.48
C VAL A 5 -75.24 18.95 33.68
N CYS A 6 -74.89 17.83 33.04
CA CYS A 6 -73.52 17.33 32.96
C CYS A 6 -72.78 17.98 31.77
N LEU A 7 -71.74 18.75 32.05
CA LEU A 7 -70.82 19.26 31.04
C LEU A 7 -69.72 18.24 30.80
N SER A 8 -69.70 17.63 29.62
CA SER A 8 -68.59 16.73 29.20
C SER A 8 -67.51 17.55 28.50
N VAL A 9 -66.34 17.61 29.11
CA VAL A 9 -65.10 18.19 28.51
C VAL A 9 -64.43 17.13 27.66
N ALA A 10 -64.45 17.29 26.37
CA ALA A 10 -63.66 16.45 25.44
C ALA A 10 -62.21 17.01 25.36
N ALA A 11 -61.26 16.27 25.88
CA ALA A 11 -59.83 16.57 25.72
C ALA A 11 -59.34 16.00 24.36
N ALA A 12 -59.03 16.90 23.42
CA ALA A 12 -58.41 16.53 22.14
C ALA A 12 -56.89 16.29 22.37
N LEU A 13 -56.43 15.03 22.29
CA LEU A 13 -55.02 14.69 22.22
C LEU A 13 -54.53 14.99 20.81
N ILE A 14 -53.71 16.03 20.64
CA ILE A 14 -52.94 16.29 19.41
C ILE A 14 -51.67 15.46 19.49
N THR A 15 -51.65 14.28 18.87
CA THR A 15 -50.45 13.51 18.62
C THR A 15 -49.63 14.15 17.48
N GLY A 16 -48.63 14.97 17.83
CA GLY A 16 -47.68 15.50 16.87
C GLY A 16 -46.81 14.35 16.33
N LEU A 17 -47.06 13.87 15.10
CA LEU A 17 -46.11 13.04 14.35
C LEU A 17 -44.92 13.93 13.97
N GLY A 18 -43.83 13.82 14.74
CA GLY A 18 -42.55 14.34 14.33
C GLY A 18 -42.06 13.51 13.13
N ALA A 19 -42.18 14.04 11.91
CA ALA A 19 -41.55 13.48 10.75
C ALA A 19 -40.03 13.62 10.94
N ALA A 20 -39.36 12.54 11.35
CA ALA A 20 -37.94 12.45 11.23
C ALA A 20 -37.61 12.50 9.73
N THR A 21 -37.11 13.64 9.26
CA THR A 21 -36.51 13.75 7.92
C THR A 21 -35.29 12.84 7.93
N ALA A 22 -35.44 11.63 7.36
CA ALA A 22 -34.29 10.82 6.99
C ALA A 22 -33.45 11.67 6.03
N LEU A 23 -32.33 12.18 6.49
CA LEU A 23 -31.34 12.79 5.60
C LEU A 23 -30.94 11.70 4.60
N ALA A 24 -31.35 11.87 3.35
CA ALA A 24 -30.94 10.98 2.28
C ALA A 24 -29.41 11.06 2.21
N GLN A 25 -28.75 9.94 2.52
CA GLN A 25 -27.31 9.84 2.38
C GLN A 25 -26.94 10.11 0.92
N SER A 26 -25.97 10.99 0.71
CA SER A 26 -25.42 11.22 -0.63
C SER A 26 -24.87 9.91 -1.20
N PRO A 27 -24.96 9.70 -2.52
CA PRO A 27 -24.35 8.51 -3.10
C PRO A 27 -22.83 8.50 -2.81
N PRO A 28 -22.24 7.32 -2.54
CA PRO A 28 -20.82 7.23 -2.21
C PRO A 28 -19.92 7.84 -3.30
N VAL A 29 -18.88 8.54 -2.89
CA VAL A 29 -17.86 9.09 -3.80
C VAL A 29 -17.16 7.95 -4.53
N LYS A 30 -17.18 7.96 -5.85
CA LYS A 30 -16.44 6.98 -6.67
C LYS A 30 -14.95 7.29 -6.64
N VAL A 31 -14.16 6.38 -6.11
CA VAL A 31 -12.69 6.50 -6.00
C VAL A 31 -12.02 5.38 -6.76
N VAL A 32 -11.02 5.72 -7.55
CA VAL A 32 -10.11 4.74 -8.15
C VAL A 32 -8.78 4.82 -7.40
N ALA A 33 -8.29 3.67 -6.91
CA ALA A 33 -6.95 3.51 -6.35
C ALA A 33 -6.08 2.68 -7.31
N THR A 34 -4.82 3.04 -7.47
CA THR A 34 -3.95 2.37 -8.46
C THR A 34 -3.62 0.94 -8.07
N PHE A 35 -3.45 0.62 -6.78
CA PHE A 35 -3.14 -0.73 -6.32
C PHE A 35 -3.75 -1.04 -4.94
N SER A 36 -3.73 -2.31 -4.55
CA SER A 36 -4.50 -2.85 -3.42
C SER A 36 -4.22 -2.18 -2.09
N ILE A 37 -2.98 -1.80 -1.79
CA ILE A 37 -2.61 -1.10 -0.55
C ILE A 37 -3.30 0.26 -0.46
N LEU A 38 -3.31 1.04 -1.53
CA LEU A 38 -4.04 2.31 -1.57
C LEU A 38 -5.56 2.09 -1.52
N GLY A 39 -6.05 1.02 -2.16
CA GLY A 39 -7.46 0.63 -2.11
C GLY A 39 -7.94 0.41 -0.68
N ASP A 40 -7.17 -0.33 0.13
CA ASP A 40 -7.44 -0.56 1.54
C ASP A 40 -7.41 0.74 2.36
N MET A 41 -6.37 1.56 2.17
CA MET A 41 -6.26 2.85 2.87
C MET A 41 -7.45 3.77 2.57
N VAL A 42 -7.87 3.83 1.30
CA VAL A 42 -9.04 4.64 0.89
C VAL A 42 -10.33 4.08 1.49
N ALA A 43 -10.52 2.76 1.43
CA ALA A 43 -11.70 2.11 2.01
C ALA A 43 -11.77 2.32 3.54
N THR A 44 -10.63 2.24 4.22
CA THR A 44 -10.55 2.46 5.67
C THR A 44 -10.89 3.90 6.07
N VAL A 45 -10.40 4.89 5.31
CA VAL A 45 -10.70 6.31 5.56
C VAL A 45 -12.11 6.69 5.12
N GLY A 46 -12.55 6.19 3.97
CA GLY A 46 -13.81 6.58 3.34
C GLY A 46 -15.04 5.87 3.91
N GLY A 47 -14.86 4.66 4.47
CA GLY A 47 -15.96 3.85 5.01
C GLY A 47 -17.10 3.68 4.01
N THR A 48 -18.33 3.92 4.46
CA THR A 48 -19.54 3.83 3.63
C THR A 48 -19.75 5.03 2.69
N HIS A 49 -18.94 6.09 2.82
CA HIS A 49 -19.05 7.30 2.02
C HIS A 49 -18.29 7.21 0.68
N VAL A 50 -17.55 6.12 0.45
CA VAL A 50 -16.81 5.90 -0.81
C VAL A 50 -17.16 4.56 -1.46
N SER A 51 -17.03 4.51 -2.78
CA SER A 51 -17.04 3.28 -3.58
C SER A 51 -15.70 3.16 -4.27
N VAL A 52 -14.87 2.21 -3.80
CA VAL A 52 -13.47 2.07 -4.24
C VAL A 52 -13.36 1.04 -5.35
N THR A 53 -12.72 1.42 -6.45
CA THR A 53 -12.26 0.51 -7.49
C THR A 53 -10.73 0.49 -7.47
N THR A 54 -10.13 -0.67 -7.31
CA THR A 54 -8.68 -0.86 -7.32
C THR A 54 -8.26 -1.43 -8.68
N LEU A 55 -7.31 -0.77 -9.35
CA LEU A 55 -6.86 -1.20 -10.69
C LEU A 55 -5.99 -2.46 -10.61
N VAL A 56 -4.92 -2.40 -9.82
CA VAL A 56 -4.06 -3.57 -9.58
C VAL A 56 -4.59 -4.31 -8.35
N SER A 57 -5.17 -5.48 -8.59
CA SER A 57 -5.81 -6.31 -7.57
C SER A 57 -4.81 -6.88 -6.55
N PRO A 58 -5.28 -7.46 -5.44
CA PRO A 58 -4.43 -8.26 -4.55
C PRO A 58 -3.59 -9.28 -5.32
N ASP A 59 -2.36 -9.50 -4.86
CA ASP A 59 -1.31 -10.31 -5.48
C ASP A 59 -0.90 -9.84 -6.89
N GLY A 60 -1.35 -8.68 -7.34
CA GLY A 60 -1.00 -8.10 -8.64
C GLY A 60 0.25 -7.24 -8.57
N ASP A 61 1.02 -7.21 -9.66
CA ASP A 61 2.22 -6.41 -9.79
C ASP A 61 1.90 -4.99 -10.29
N ALA A 62 2.19 -3.98 -9.46
CA ALA A 62 1.91 -2.58 -9.79
C ALA A 62 2.93 -1.97 -10.77
N HIS A 63 4.15 -2.50 -10.84
CA HIS A 63 5.16 -2.04 -11.79
C HIS A 63 4.84 -2.45 -13.22
N ALA A 64 4.51 -3.74 -13.41
CA ALA A 64 4.30 -4.36 -14.73
C ALA A 64 2.84 -4.31 -15.23
N TYR A 65 1.98 -3.54 -14.56
CA TYR A 65 0.55 -3.50 -14.89
C TYR A 65 0.26 -2.91 -16.28
N GLN A 66 -0.69 -3.51 -16.98
CA GLN A 66 -1.17 -3.04 -18.27
C GLN A 66 -2.64 -2.61 -18.13
N PRO A 67 -2.95 -1.31 -18.16
CA PRO A 67 -4.33 -0.83 -18.05
C PRO A 67 -5.22 -1.36 -19.16
N THR A 68 -6.44 -1.72 -18.81
CA THR A 68 -7.47 -2.26 -19.70
C THR A 68 -8.48 -1.18 -20.10
N PRO A 69 -9.31 -1.41 -21.14
CA PRO A 69 -10.42 -0.50 -21.44
C PRO A 69 -11.46 -0.33 -20.32
N SER A 70 -11.57 -1.31 -19.42
CA SER A 70 -12.41 -1.17 -18.20
C SER A 70 -11.84 -0.17 -17.22
N ASP A 71 -10.50 -0.14 -17.08
CA ASP A 71 -9.82 0.82 -16.19
C ASP A 71 -9.97 2.26 -16.69
N VAL A 72 -9.85 2.45 -18.01
CA VAL A 72 -10.11 3.76 -18.65
C VAL A 72 -11.51 4.26 -18.31
N ARG A 73 -12.54 3.38 -18.37
CA ARG A 73 -13.91 3.74 -17.98
C ARG A 73 -14.04 4.04 -16.48
N ALA A 74 -13.47 3.16 -15.63
CA ALA A 74 -13.54 3.33 -14.18
C ALA A 74 -12.91 4.66 -13.74
N VAL A 75 -11.74 5.01 -14.30
CA VAL A 75 -11.08 6.30 -14.05
C VAL A 75 -11.92 7.46 -14.58
N GLY A 76 -12.48 7.35 -15.79
CA GLY A 76 -13.33 8.40 -16.39
C GLY A 76 -14.58 8.71 -15.56
N ASP A 77 -15.14 7.71 -14.85
CA ASP A 77 -16.34 7.82 -14.01
C ASP A 77 -16.04 8.22 -12.56
N ALA A 78 -14.77 8.22 -12.14
CA ALA A 78 -14.37 8.50 -10.77
C ALA A 78 -14.37 10.00 -10.45
N ALA A 79 -14.69 10.33 -9.21
CA ALA A 79 -14.51 11.68 -8.67
C ALA A 79 -13.09 11.90 -8.14
N VAL A 80 -12.45 10.85 -7.65
CA VAL A 80 -11.10 10.88 -7.09
C VAL A 80 -10.28 9.73 -7.65
N MET A 81 -9.03 10.01 -8.00
CA MET A 81 -8.02 9.00 -8.32
C MET A 81 -6.86 9.10 -7.32
N VAL A 82 -6.55 8.00 -6.66
CA VAL A 82 -5.45 7.91 -5.68
C VAL A 82 -4.31 7.11 -6.28
N THR A 83 -3.15 7.74 -6.39
CA THR A 83 -1.92 7.17 -6.95
C THR A 83 -0.81 7.15 -5.90
N ASN A 84 0.17 6.29 -6.06
CA ASN A 84 1.35 6.31 -5.19
C ASN A 84 2.22 7.54 -5.47
N GLY A 85 2.54 7.77 -6.72
CA GLY A 85 3.60 8.69 -7.12
C GLY A 85 5.00 8.07 -7.03
N LEU A 86 6.04 8.91 -7.00
CA LEU A 86 7.45 8.49 -6.94
C LEU A 86 7.88 7.58 -8.11
N GLY A 87 7.08 7.50 -9.17
CA GLY A 87 7.39 6.72 -10.36
C GLY A 87 6.97 5.24 -10.29
N LEU A 88 6.18 4.82 -9.28
CA LEU A 88 5.68 3.44 -9.21
C LEU A 88 4.88 3.05 -10.45
N GLU A 89 3.91 3.89 -10.77
CA GLU A 89 2.96 3.62 -11.87
C GLU A 89 3.52 4.13 -13.22
N GLY A 90 4.49 3.44 -13.80
CA GLY A 90 5.06 3.80 -15.10
C GLY A 90 4.04 3.83 -16.25
N TRP A 91 2.90 3.17 -16.09
CA TRP A 91 1.78 3.11 -17.02
C TRP A 91 0.75 4.24 -16.85
N LEU A 92 0.85 5.05 -15.78
CA LEU A 92 -0.18 6.03 -15.39
C LEU A 92 -0.42 7.10 -16.46
N ASP A 93 0.63 7.69 -17.01
CA ASP A 93 0.49 8.75 -18.03
C ASP A 93 -0.27 8.25 -19.26
N ARG A 94 -0.03 7.00 -19.68
CA ARG A 94 -0.77 6.37 -20.79
C ARG A 94 -2.24 6.17 -20.44
N LEU A 95 -2.56 5.72 -19.23
CA LEU A 95 -3.94 5.58 -18.76
C LEU A 95 -4.65 6.94 -18.72
N MET A 96 -4.01 7.94 -18.10
CA MET A 96 -4.59 9.29 -17.99
C MET A 96 -4.81 9.94 -19.36
N GLY A 97 -3.90 9.72 -20.30
CA GLY A 97 -4.04 10.22 -21.68
C GLY A 97 -5.18 9.54 -22.47
N ALA A 98 -5.58 8.33 -22.07
CA ALA A 98 -6.71 7.61 -22.68
C ALA A 98 -8.08 7.95 -22.02
N THR A 99 -8.09 8.65 -20.89
CA THR A 99 -9.31 9.04 -20.16
C THR A 99 -9.65 10.51 -20.39
N GLN A 100 -10.91 10.88 -20.11
CA GLN A 100 -11.31 12.27 -19.94
C GLN A 100 -11.52 12.62 -18.47
N PHE A 101 -10.67 12.07 -17.60
CA PHE A 101 -10.76 12.28 -16.16
C PHE A 101 -10.72 13.78 -15.80
N LYS A 102 -11.68 14.21 -14.98
CA LYS A 102 -11.81 15.60 -14.52
C LYS A 102 -11.89 15.71 -13.00
N GLY A 103 -11.73 14.58 -12.31
CA GLY A 103 -11.77 14.52 -10.86
C GLY A 103 -10.48 15.00 -10.20
N THR A 104 -10.37 14.75 -8.92
CA THR A 104 -9.18 15.08 -8.11
C THR A 104 -8.17 13.95 -8.16
N VAL A 105 -6.90 14.25 -8.50
CA VAL A 105 -5.79 13.29 -8.36
C VAL A 105 -5.14 13.51 -7.00
N VAL A 106 -5.09 12.45 -6.20
CA VAL A 106 -4.40 12.40 -4.91
C VAL A 106 -3.11 11.60 -5.07
N VAL A 107 -1.98 12.25 -4.94
CA VAL A 107 -0.68 11.57 -4.86
C VAL A 107 -0.44 11.22 -3.39
N ALA A 108 -0.58 9.95 -3.02
CA ALA A 108 -0.54 9.50 -1.64
C ALA A 108 0.81 9.77 -0.96
N SER A 109 1.92 9.64 -1.70
CA SER A 109 3.28 9.93 -1.21
C SER A 109 3.65 11.41 -1.17
N ALA A 110 2.76 12.34 -1.52
CA ALA A 110 3.07 13.77 -1.50
C ALA A 110 3.57 14.22 -0.12
N GLY A 111 4.73 14.87 -0.06
CA GLY A 111 5.38 15.30 1.19
C GLY A 111 6.27 14.24 1.86
N VAL A 112 6.32 13.02 1.35
CA VAL A 112 7.33 12.03 1.76
C VAL A 112 8.70 12.49 1.26
N LYS A 113 9.72 12.38 2.12
CA LYS A 113 11.11 12.55 1.69
C LYS A 113 11.60 11.25 1.02
N PRO A 114 11.77 11.22 -0.31
CA PRO A 114 12.07 9.98 -1.00
C PRO A 114 13.48 9.49 -0.66
N LEU A 115 13.63 8.15 -0.54
CA LEU A 115 14.91 7.50 -0.69
C LEU A 115 15.28 7.50 -2.17
N THR A 116 16.58 7.53 -2.46
CA THR A 116 17.07 7.46 -3.83
C THR A 116 18.01 6.28 -3.95
N MET A 117 17.87 5.54 -5.04
CA MET A 117 18.70 4.40 -5.37
C MET A 117 19.41 4.65 -6.71
N GLU A 118 20.51 3.94 -6.93
CA GLU A 118 21.18 3.95 -8.21
C GLU A 118 20.53 2.88 -9.09
N GLU A 119 19.91 3.32 -10.17
CA GLU A 119 19.42 2.43 -11.21
C GLU A 119 20.55 2.21 -12.22
N GLU A 120 20.89 0.96 -12.49
CA GLU A 120 21.85 0.65 -13.53
C GLU A 120 21.33 1.15 -14.87
N ALA A 121 22.16 1.88 -15.62
CA ALA A 121 21.75 2.41 -16.92
C ALA A 121 21.36 1.25 -17.85
N GLU A 122 20.13 1.26 -18.31
CA GLU A 122 19.66 0.34 -19.35
C GLU A 122 20.53 0.55 -20.61
N GLY A 123 21.19 -0.51 -21.04
CA GLY A 123 21.94 -0.56 -22.29
C GLY A 123 23.35 -1.09 -22.11
N LYS A 124 23.65 -2.20 -22.81
CA LYS A 124 25.04 -2.60 -23.07
C LYS A 124 25.75 -1.40 -23.70
N PRO A 125 26.95 -1.02 -23.22
CA PRO A 125 27.74 0.00 -23.90
C PRO A 125 27.95 -0.46 -25.34
N GLU A 126 27.46 0.31 -26.31
CA GLU A 126 27.90 0.15 -27.68
C GLU A 126 29.42 0.23 -27.69
N SER A 127 30.07 -0.65 -28.40
CA SER A 127 31.52 -0.88 -28.35
C SER A 127 32.29 0.44 -28.41
N GLY A 128 32.93 0.82 -27.28
CA GLY A 128 33.81 1.97 -27.16
C GLY A 128 33.28 3.21 -26.42
N GLY A 129 32.02 3.21 -25.92
CA GLY A 129 31.45 4.30 -25.12
C GLY A 129 31.79 4.16 -23.63
N LYS A 130 32.01 5.30 -22.94
CA LYS A 130 32.04 5.32 -21.47
C LYS A 130 30.70 4.81 -20.95
N ALA A 131 30.71 3.89 -19.97
CA ALA A 131 29.51 3.49 -19.25
C ALA A 131 28.78 4.76 -18.76
N ALA A 132 27.48 4.88 -19.07
CA ALA A 132 26.67 5.97 -18.55
C ALA A 132 26.72 5.93 -17.02
N SER A 133 26.84 7.09 -16.39
CA SER A 133 26.77 7.16 -14.92
C SER A 133 25.42 6.65 -14.46
N PRO A 134 25.33 5.84 -13.38
CA PRO A 134 24.08 5.34 -12.88
C PRO A 134 23.11 6.50 -12.58
N LYS A 135 21.87 6.37 -13.03
CA LYS A 135 20.82 7.35 -12.78
C LYS A 135 20.29 7.14 -11.37
N ARG A 136 20.22 8.23 -10.61
CA ARG A 136 19.55 8.17 -9.30
C ARG A 136 18.06 8.36 -9.49
N VAL A 137 17.27 7.39 -9.07
CA VAL A 137 15.81 7.41 -9.12
C VAL A 137 15.24 7.38 -7.71
N ALA A 138 14.04 7.91 -7.55
CA ALA A 138 13.32 7.81 -6.29
C ALA A 138 12.85 6.35 -6.08
N ASP A 139 13.04 5.84 -4.86
CA ASP A 139 12.43 4.58 -4.45
C ASP A 139 10.91 4.82 -4.21
N PRO A 140 10.02 4.14 -4.95
CA PRO A 140 8.59 4.37 -4.86
C PRO A 140 7.94 3.71 -3.64
N HIS A 141 8.58 2.76 -2.97
CA HIS A 141 8.00 1.87 -1.95
C HIS A 141 7.85 2.55 -0.57
N ALA A 142 7.45 3.83 -0.57
CA ALA A 142 7.44 4.66 0.63
C ALA A 142 6.43 4.17 1.69
N TRP A 143 5.39 3.43 1.28
CA TRP A 143 4.42 2.81 2.20
C TRP A 143 5.04 1.77 3.14
N GLN A 144 6.21 1.23 2.81
CA GLN A 144 6.93 0.27 3.64
C GLN A 144 7.52 0.90 4.94
N ASN A 145 7.19 2.17 5.22
CA ASN A 145 7.44 2.82 6.49
C ASN A 145 6.13 3.40 7.05
N LEU A 146 5.69 2.94 8.22
CA LEU A 146 4.44 3.36 8.84
C LEU A 146 4.37 4.86 9.13
N ALA A 147 5.51 5.54 9.32
CA ALA A 147 5.51 7.01 9.41
C ALA A 147 5.11 7.67 8.08
N ASN A 148 5.54 7.12 6.95
CA ASN A 148 5.07 7.55 5.64
C ASN A 148 3.61 7.15 5.41
N GLY A 149 3.20 5.96 5.85
CA GLY A 149 1.80 5.52 5.81
C GLY A 149 0.84 6.54 6.43
N GLN A 150 1.26 7.22 7.52
CA GLN A 150 0.48 8.31 8.12
C GLN A 150 0.35 9.54 7.20
N ILE A 151 1.37 9.83 6.37
CA ILE A 151 1.33 10.90 5.36
C ILE A 151 0.35 10.51 4.25
N TYR A 152 0.38 9.24 3.79
CA TYR A 152 -0.55 8.70 2.82
C TYR A 152 -2.00 8.87 3.28
N VAL A 153 -2.30 8.45 4.52
CA VAL A 153 -3.64 8.62 5.11
C VAL A 153 -4.04 10.10 5.16
N ALA A 154 -3.14 11.00 5.53
CA ALA A 154 -3.45 12.44 5.57
C ALA A 154 -3.78 13.01 4.17
N ASN A 155 -3.05 12.59 3.13
CA ASN A 155 -3.31 13.00 1.75
C ASN A 155 -4.64 12.44 1.23
N ILE A 156 -4.96 11.19 1.56
CA ILE A 156 -6.26 10.56 1.23
C ILE A 156 -7.42 11.32 1.90
N VAL A 157 -7.31 11.59 3.22
CA VAL A 157 -8.31 12.39 3.95
C VAL A 157 -8.54 13.74 3.29
N LYS A 158 -7.45 14.43 2.92
CA LYS A 158 -7.53 15.73 2.26
C LYS A 158 -8.28 15.61 0.92
N GLY A 159 -7.88 14.67 0.07
CA GLY A 159 -8.48 14.50 -1.26
C GLY A 159 -9.96 14.11 -1.19
N LEU A 160 -10.35 13.20 -0.29
CA LEU A 160 -11.74 12.83 -0.08
C LEU A 160 -12.57 14.01 0.45
N SER A 161 -12.03 14.78 1.41
CA SER A 161 -12.72 15.96 1.97
C SER A 161 -12.90 17.09 0.96
N GLU A 162 -12.00 17.22 -0.02
CA GLU A 162 -12.12 18.17 -1.12
C GLU A 162 -13.16 17.72 -2.14
N ALA A 163 -13.25 16.41 -2.39
CA ALA A 163 -14.23 15.83 -3.32
C ALA A 163 -15.64 15.77 -2.74
N ASP A 164 -15.76 15.54 -1.45
CA ASP A 164 -17.03 15.54 -0.72
C ASP A 164 -16.92 16.33 0.60
N PRO A 165 -17.14 17.64 0.56
CA PRO A 165 -17.12 18.48 1.74
C PRO A 165 -18.22 18.16 2.77
N ALA A 166 -19.31 17.51 2.35
CA ALA A 166 -20.41 17.16 3.25
C ALA A 166 -20.00 16.08 4.26
N ASP A 167 -19.17 15.13 3.83
CA ASP A 167 -18.67 14.02 4.64
C ASP A 167 -17.23 14.25 5.15
N ALA A 168 -16.68 15.47 4.98
CA ALA A 168 -15.29 15.80 5.34
C ALA A 168 -14.95 15.51 6.81
N ASP A 169 -15.88 15.67 7.73
CA ASP A 169 -15.63 15.43 9.16
C ASP A 169 -15.58 13.91 9.45
N ALA A 170 -16.38 13.10 8.76
CA ALA A 170 -16.29 11.64 8.85
C ALA A 170 -14.92 11.13 8.35
N PHE A 171 -14.43 11.65 7.22
CA PHE A 171 -13.11 11.31 6.70
C PHE A 171 -11.96 11.72 7.65
N LYS A 172 -12.05 12.89 8.27
CA LYS A 172 -11.06 13.36 9.25
C LYS A 172 -11.04 12.47 10.50
N GLU A 173 -12.21 12.09 11.02
CA GLU A 173 -12.34 11.23 12.19
C GLU A 173 -11.77 9.83 11.89
N ALA A 174 -12.20 9.20 10.81
CA ALA A 174 -11.69 7.90 10.38
C ALA A 174 -10.18 7.92 10.12
N GLY A 175 -9.69 8.95 9.42
CA GLY A 175 -8.28 9.13 9.16
C GLY A 175 -7.45 9.34 10.43
N ALA A 176 -7.96 10.07 11.42
CA ALA A 176 -7.30 10.24 12.72
C ALA A 176 -7.23 8.91 13.48
N ALA A 177 -8.33 8.14 13.51
CA ALA A 177 -8.37 6.82 14.12
C ALA A 177 -7.38 5.85 13.44
N TYR A 178 -7.34 5.80 12.11
CA TYR A 178 -6.44 4.96 11.36
C TYR A 178 -4.97 5.32 11.60
N ARG A 179 -4.61 6.62 11.59
CA ARG A 179 -3.26 7.07 11.92
C ARG A 179 -2.82 6.67 13.34
N ASN A 180 -3.73 6.70 14.31
CA ASN A 180 -3.43 6.22 15.66
C ASN A 180 -3.13 4.71 15.69
N GLN A 181 -3.84 3.91 14.88
CA GLN A 181 -3.53 2.49 14.71
C GLN A 181 -2.14 2.28 14.09
N LEU A 182 -1.79 3.06 13.05
CA LEU A 182 -0.45 2.99 12.43
C LEU A 182 0.68 3.38 13.40
N VAL A 183 0.45 4.37 14.28
CA VAL A 183 1.40 4.73 15.35
C VAL A 183 1.59 3.58 16.34
N ALA A 184 0.49 2.95 16.76
CA ALA A 184 0.56 1.80 17.66
C ALA A 184 1.28 0.61 17.00
N LEU A 185 0.99 0.34 15.74
CA LEU A 185 1.63 -0.71 14.95
C LEU A 185 3.14 -0.45 14.78
N ASP A 186 3.55 0.80 14.48
CA ASP A 186 4.98 1.16 14.37
C ASP A 186 5.76 0.80 15.65
N ARG A 187 5.17 1.07 16.81
CA ARG A 187 5.76 0.68 18.09
C ARG A 187 5.89 -0.84 18.21
N THR A 188 4.81 -1.58 17.91
CA THR A 188 4.81 -3.06 17.94
C THR A 188 5.85 -3.65 17.00
N VAL A 189 5.99 -3.11 15.78
CA VAL A 189 7.03 -3.53 14.82
C VAL A 189 8.43 -3.34 15.41
N ARG A 190 8.71 -2.17 16.00
CA ARG A 190 10.01 -1.87 16.64
C ARG A 190 10.30 -2.81 17.80
N GLU A 191 9.33 -3.05 18.67
CA GLU A 191 9.46 -3.96 19.81
C GLU A 191 9.70 -5.40 19.35
N THR A 192 8.95 -5.87 18.36
CA THR A 192 9.11 -7.21 17.79
C THR A 192 10.49 -7.42 17.19
N LEU A 193 10.96 -6.47 16.38
CA LEU A 193 12.27 -6.57 15.73
C LEU A 193 13.43 -6.33 16.70
N ALA A 194 13.19 -5.63 17.82
CA ALA A 194 14.20 -5.49 18.87
C ALA A 194 14.60 -6.82 19.50
N THR A 195 13.76 -7.85 19.43
CA THR A 195 14.05 -9.20 19.93
C THR A 195 15.10 -9.95 19.09
N VAL A 196 15.33 -9.52 17.85
CA VAL A 196 16.32 -10.12 16.94
C VAL A 196 17.68 -9.46 17.18
N PRO A 197 18.78 -10.20 17.38
CA PRO A 197 20.13 -9.64 17.46
C PRO A 197 20.49 -8.83 16.20
N LYS A 198 21.20 -7.71 16.36
CA LYS A 198 21.49 -6.78 15.25
C LYS A 198 22.29 -7.41 14.11
N ASP A 199 23.22 -8.29 14.43
CA ASP A 199 24.05 -9.04 13.49
C ASP A 199 23.27 -10.05 12.65
N LYS A 200 22.08 -10.46 13.11
CA LYS A 200 21.16 -11.35 12.40
C LYS A 200 20.15 -10.65 11.50
N ARG A 201 20.00 -9.32 11.60
CA ARG A 201 18.98 -8.55 10.88
C ARG A 201 19.34 -8.33 9.41
N ARG A 202 19.48 -9.44 8.68
CA ARG A 202 19.74 -9.48 7.23
C ARG A 202 18.81 -10.47 6.58
N VAL A 203 18.23 -10.08 5.44
CA VAL A 203 17.28 -10.92 4.70
C VAL A 203 17.47 -10.72 3.20
N ILE A 204 17.05 -11.71 2.43
CA ILE A 204 17.00 -11.65 0.97
C ILE A 204 15.54 -11.64 0.55
N THR A 205 15.18 -10.71 -0.32
CA THR A 205 13.88 -10.57 -0.96
C THR A 205 14.01 -10.70 -2.47
N THR A 206 12.91 -10.68 -3.21
CA THR A 206 12.93 -10.87 -4.66
C THR A 206 13.40 -9.61 -5.38
N HIS A 207 12.87 -8.44 -4.98
CA HIS A 207 13.25 -7.13 -5.50
C HIS A 207 13.46 -6.12 -4.36
N ASP A 208 13.91 -4.92 -4.68
CA ASP A 208 14.38 -3.93 -3.71
C ASP A 208 13.24 -3.03 -3.21
N ALA A 209 12.17 -3.64 -2.67
CA ALA A 209 10.97 -2.97 -2.18
C ALA A 209 11.02 -2.52 -0.72
N PHE A 210 11.97 -3.01 0.07
CA PHE A 210 11.93 -2.87 1.53
C PHE A 210 12.92 -1.87 2.11
N GLN A 211 13.52 -0.97 1.32
CA GLN A 211 14.54 -0.04 1.82
C GLN A 211 13.99 0.95 2.86
N TYR A 212 12.74 1.41 2.69
CA TYR A 212 12.08 2.25 3.71
C TYR A 212 11.83 1.47 5.01
N TYR A 213 11.41 0.21 4.91
CA TYR A 213 11.26 -0.67 6.08
C TYR A 213 12.62 -0.90 6.75
N GLY A 214 13.63 -1.26 5.98
CA GLY A 214 14.99 -1.50 6.45
C GLY A 214 15.55 -0.31 7.22
N ARG A 215 15.41 0.89 6.64
CA ARG A 215 15.87 2.14 7.26
C ARG A 215 15.09 2.49 8.54
N ALA A 216 13.78 2.24 8.57
CA ALA A 216 12.92 2.56 9.72
C ALA A 216 13.15 1.61 10.89
N TYR A 217 13.43 0.32 10.63
CA TYR A 217 13.42 -0.74 11.64
C TYR A 217 14.76 -1.46 11.84
N GLY A 218 15.79 -1.06 11.09
CA GLY A 218 17.14 -1.58 11.25
C GLY A 218 17.35 -3.01 10.73
N VAL A 219 16.72 -3.33 9.59
CA VAL A 219 16.88 -4.59 8.85
C VAL A 219 17.61 -4.31 7.54
N ALA A 220 18.62 -5.10 7.19
CA ALA A 220 19.32 -5.01 5.91
C ALA A 220 18.65 -5.95 4.89
N PHE A 221 18.11 -5.37 3.83
CA PHE A 221 17.53 -6.10 2.71
C PHE A 221 18.53 -6.19 1.55
N LEU A 222 18.60 -7.36 0.95
CA LEU A 222 19.38 -7.67 -0.25
C LEU A 222 18.43 -8.27 -1.28
N ALA A 223 18.51 -7.83 -2.51
CA ALA A 223 17.64 -8.34 -3.57
C ALA A 223 18.45 -8.56 -4.86
N PRO A 224 18.11 -9.59 -5.68
CA PRO A 224 18.70 -9.77 -7.00
C PRO A 224 18.13 -8.80 -8.05
N LEU A 225 16.87 -8.37 -7.88
CA LEU A 225 16.23 -7.37 -8.73
C LEU A 225 16.35 -5.99 -8.09
N GLY A 226 16.40 -4.94 -8.93
CA GLY A 226 16.36 -3.55 -8.50
C GLY A 226 14.96 -3.14 -8.01
N ILE A 227 14.66 -1.85 -8.14
CA ILE A 227 13.42 -1.22 -7.66
C ILE A 227 12.19 -1.73 -8.43
N SER A 228 12.33 -2.01 -9.72
CA SER A 228 11.23 -2.50 -10.57
C SER A 228 11.35 -4.00 -10.81
N THR A 229 10.21 -4.65 -10.89
CA THR A 229 10.06 -6.06 -11.27
C THR A 229 10.09 -6.27 -12.79
N ASP A 230 10.06 -5.20 -13.59
CA ASP A 230 10.03 -5.25 -15.06
C ASP A 230 11.31 -5.82 -15.68
N ASN A 231 12.43 -5.78 -14.96
CA ASN A 231 13.74 -6.20 -15.45
C ASN A 231 14.16 -7.55 -14.85
N GLU A 232 14.86 -8.37 -15.63
CA GLU A 232 15.51 -9.58 -15.11
C GLU A 232 16.92 -9.25 -14.62
N PRO A 233 17.37 -9.82 -13.48
CA PRO A 233 18.72 -9.59 -12.98
C PRO A 233 19.75 -10.26 -13.89
N SER A 234 20.93 -9.65 -14.02
CA SER A 234 22.01 -10.27 -14.77
C SER A 234 22.55 -11.52 -14.03
N ALA A 235 23.11 -12.48 -14.79
CA ALA A 235 23.77 -13.64 -14.20
C ALA A 235 24.93 -13.24 -13.28
N GLY A 236 25.59 -12.10 -13.56
CA GLY A 236 26.65 -11.53 -12.73
C GLY A 236 26.15 -11.07 -11.36
N ASP A 237 24.99 -10.41 -11.31
CA ASP A 237 24.39 -9.92 -10.07
C ASP A 237 23.90 -11.07 -9.21
N ILE A 238 23.27 -12.07 -9.81
CA ILE A 238 22.87 -13.30 -9.12
C ILE A 238 24.11 -13.96 -8.48
N ALA A 239 25.17 -14.17 -9.24
CA ALA A 239 26.39 -14.78 -8.73
C ALA A 239 27.09 -13.95 -7.63
N LYS A 240 27.00 -12.60 -7.71
CA LYS A 240 27.48 -11.68 -6.66
C LYS A 240 26.67 -11.84 -5.37
N LEU A 241 25.34 -11.86 -5.49
CA LEU A 241 24.43 -12.05 -4.37
C LEU A 241 24.65 -13.41 -3.70
N GLU A 242 24.74 -14.50 -4.46
CA GLU A 242 25.00 -15.84 -3.92
C GLU A 242 26.33 -15.92 -3.14
N ARG A 243 27.40 -15.31 -3.66
CA ARG A 243 28.68 -15.22 -2.93
C ARG A 243 28.53 -14.45 -1.62
N GLN A 244 27.73 -13.38 -1.62
CA GLN A 244 27.46 -12.59 -0.42
C GLN A 244 26.65 -13.41 0.60
N ILE A 245 25.58 -14.09 0.18
CA ILE A 245 24.77 -14.98 1.03
C ILE A 245 25.66 -16.01 1.74
N LYS A 246 26.52 -16.72 0.97
CA LYS A 246 27.43 -17.73 1.52
C LYS A 246 28.45 -17.14 2.49
N ARG A 247 29.07 -16.00 2.14
CA ARG A 247 30.05 -15.32 2.98
C ARG A 247 29.47 -14.83 4.29
N GLU A 248 28.26 -14.26 4.24
CA GLU A 248 27.59 -13.64 5.38
C GLU A 248 26.66 -14.60 6.11
N LYS A 249 26.54 -15.84 5.62
CA LYS A 249 25.71 -16.93 6.18
C LYS A 249 24.25 -16.52 6.37
N ILE A 250 23.69 -15.79 5.40
CA ILE A 250 22.29 -15.35 5.45
C ILE A 250 21.39 -16.53 5.12
N MET A 251 20.56 -16.94 6.08
CA MET A 251 19.63 -18.07 5.91
C MET A 251 18.22 -17.60 5.59
N ALA A 252 17.85 -16.37 5.94
CA ALA A 252 16.52 -15.79 5.78
C ALA A 252 16.32 -15.29 4.34
N LEU A 253 15.58 -16.04 3.55
CA LEU A 253 15.26 -15.73 2.16
C LEU A 253 13.75 -15.79 1.96
N PHE A 254 13.17 -14.77 1.31
CA PHE A 254 11.74 -14.64 1.16
C PHE A 254 11.34 -14.38 -0.30
N LEU A 255 10.27 -15.05 -0.70
CA LEU A 255 9.54 -14.73 -1.92
C LEU A 255 8.55 -13.60 -1.62
N GLU A 256 8.36 -12.71 -2.57
CA GLU A 256 7.30 -11.72 -2.53
C GLU A 256 6.08 -12.18 -3.31
N ASN A 257 4.89 -11.82 -2.85
CA ASN A 257 3.63 -12.30 -3.44
C ASN A 257 3.41 -11.86 -4.90
N VAL A 258 4.09 -10.82 -5.35
CA VAL A 258 4.03 -10.30 -6.73
C VAL A 258 5.07 -10.92 -7.67
N ALA A 259 5.97 -11.76 -7.16
CA ALA A 259 7.14 -12.24 -7.91
C ALA A 259 7.12 -13.74 -8.19
N SER A 260 7.81 -14.14 -9.27
CA SER A 260 8.02 -15.55 -9.60
C SER A 260 9.01 -16.20 -8.62
N GLY A 261 8.61 -17.33 -8.01
CA GLY A 261 9.46 -18.09 -7.08
C GLY A 261 10.65 -18.81 -7.73
N ARG A 262 10.79 -18.83 -9.05
CA ARG A 262 11.82 -19.62 -9.73
C ARG A 262 13.23 -19.17 -9.39
N LEU A 263 13.51 -17.86 -9.47
CA LEU A 263 14.83 -17.31 -9.18
C LEU A 263 15.20 -17.51 -7.70
N ILE A 264 14.29 -17.18 -6.80
CA ILE A 264 14.50 -17.33 -5.35
C ILE A 264 14.71 -18.79 -4.96
N GLY A 265 13.96 -19.71 -5.57
CA GLY A 265 14.17 -21.15 -5.38
C GLY A 265 15.54 -21.64 -5.86
N GLN A 266 16.06 -21.09 -6.98
CA GLN A 266 17.40 -21.39 -7.46
C GLN A 266 18.48 -20.87 -6.49
N ILE A 267 18.39 -19.61 -6.07
CA ILE A 267 19.30 -19.00 -5.09
C ILE A 267 19.31 -19.81 -3.78
N ALA A 268 18.13 -20.23 -3.28
CA ALA A 268 18.03 -21.07 -2.09
C ALA A 268 18.81 -22.40 -2.25
N LYS A 269 18.63 -23.08 -3.38
CA LYS A 269 19.30 -24.33 -3.70
C LYS A 269 20.82 -24.15 -3.78
N ASP A 270 21.31 -23.08 -4.39
CA ASP A 270 22.73 -22.86 -4.64
C ASP A 270 23.47 -22.33 -3.39
N THR A 271 22.76 -21.72 -2.46
CA THR A 271 23.34 -21.12 -1.24
C THR A 271 23.10 -21.93 0.03
N GLY A 272 22.08 -22.78 0.05
CA GLY A 272 21.61 -23.46 1.25
C GLY A 272 20.70 -22.58 2.14
N ALA A 273 20.31 -21.37 1.68
CA ALA A 273 19.37 -20.53 2.38
C ALA A 273 17.97 -21.16 2.40
N VAL A 274 17.14 -20.78 3.38
CA VAL A 274 15.81 -21.34 3.58
C VAL A 274 14.76 -20.33 3.13
N VAL A 275 13.91 -20.74 2.19
CA VAL A 275 12.77 -19.92 1.76
C VAL A 275 11.74 -19.93 2.88
N GLY A 276 11.45 -18.73 3.41
CA GLY A 276 10.40 -18.50 4.40
C GLY A 276 9.01 -18.38 3.77
N PRO A 277 7.98 -18.15 4.59
CA PRO A 277 6.67 -17.76 4.07
C PRO A 277 6.76 -16.49 3.21
N PRO A 278 5.81 -16.25 2.28
CA PRO A 278 5.87 -15.09 1.41
C PRO A 278 5.77 -13.78 2.21
N LEU A 279 6.46 -12.75 1.74
CA LEU A 279 6.26 -11.36 2.15
C LEU A 279 5.33 -10.65 1.16
N PHE A 280 4.64 -9.65 1.65
CA PHE A 280 3.77 -8.77 0.87
C PHE A 280 4.47 -7.41 0.70
N SER A 281 4.95 -7.13 -0.52
CA SER A 281 5.67 -5.90 -0.83
C SER A 281 4.74 -4.84 -1.45
N ASP A 282 4.25 -5.09 -2.68
CA ASP A 282 3.56 -4.14 -3.52
C ASP A 282 2.06 -4.42 -3.65
N ALA A 283 1.60 -5.50 -3.08
CA ALA A 283 0.20 -5.87 -3.07
C ALA A 283 -0.20 -6.52 -1.75
N LEU A 284 -1.45 -6.32 -1.36
CA LEU A 284 -2.08 -7.09 -0.29
C LEU A 284 -2.39 -8.53 -0.76
N SER A 285 -2.64 -9.43 0.18
CA SER A 285 -3.23 -10.73 -0.13
C SER A 285 -4.71 -10.59 -0.52
N LYS A 286 -5.26 -11.68 -1.06
CA LYS A 286 -6.72 -11.81 -1.19
C LYS A 286 -7.41 -11.71 0.17
N PRO A 287 -8.73 -11.46 0.22
CA PRO A 287 -9.47 -11.27 1.48
C PRO A 287 -9.38 -12.43 2.48
N ASP A 288 -9.13 -13.64 2.02
CA ASP A 288 -8.96 -14.85 2.83
C ASP A 288 -7.49 -15.15 3.17
N GLY A 289 -6.58 -14.31 2.74
CA GLY A 289 -5.14 -14.44 2.98
C GLY A 289 -4.67 -13.69 4.23
N PRO A 290 -3.38 -13.83 4.57
CA PRO A 290 -2.84 -13.36 5.86
C PRO A 290 -2.50 -11.86 5.90
N ALA A 291 -2.65 -11.12 4.80
CA ALA A 291 -2.26 -9.71 4.65
C ALA A 291 -3.31 -8.97 3.79
N SER A 292 -4.59 -9.12 4.14
CA SER A 292 -5.70 -8.57 3.38
C SER A 292 -5.89 -7.06 3.58
N THR A 293 -5.26 -6.49 4.61
CA THR A 293 -5.22 -5.05 4.90
C THR A 293 -3.77 -4.56 5.06
N TYR A 294 -3.55 -3.25 4.97
CA TYR A 294 -2.23 -2.66 5.17
C TYR A 294 -1.68 -2.92 6.59
N ILE A 295 -2.53 -2.94 7.59
CA ILE A 295 -2.15 -3.30 8.98
C ILE A 295 -1.71 -4.77 9.03
N GLU A 296 -2.54 -5.69 8.54
CA GLU A 296 -2.23 -7.12 8.53
C GLU A 296 -0.97 -7.44 7.72
N MET A 297 -0.73 -6.71 6.62
CA MET A 297 0.51 -6.82 5.84
C MET A 297 1.74 -6.55 6.70
N PHE A 298 1.73 -5.48 7.50
CA PHE A 298 2.84 -5.17 8.41
C PHE A 298 2.98 -6.20 9.52
N GLU A 299 1.87 -6.65 10.10
CA GLU A 299 1.87 -7.68 11.16
C GLU A 299 2.46 -8.99 10.64
N HIS A 300 1.98 -9.48 9.50
CA HIS A 300 2.47 -10.68 8.85
C HIS A 300 3.95 -10.58 8.47
N ASN A 301 4.33 -9.52 7.76
CA ASN A 301 5.71 -9.30 7.32
C ASN A 301 6.66 -9.20 8.50
N THR A 302 6.28 -8.49 9.56
CA THR A 302 7.13 -8.32 10.76
C THR A 302 7.36 -9.64 11.48
N ALA A 303 6.33 -10.45 11.67
CA ALA A 303 6.44 -11.76 12.28
C ALA A 303 7.30 -12.71 11.42
N THR A 304 7.05 -12.74 10.11
CA THR A 304 7.78 -13.55 9.15
C THR A 304 9.27 -13.19 9.08
N LEU A 305 9.58 -11.89 9.02
CA LEU A 305 10.95 -11.37 9.02
C LEU A 305 11.69 -11.73 10.31
N ARG A 306 11.06 -11.52 11.50
CA ARG A 306 11.64 -11.90 12.79
C ARG A 306 12.01 -13.38 12.81
N ASP A 307 11.07 -14.24 12.46
CA ASP A 307 11.26 -15.71 12.53
C ASP A 307 12.32 -16.22 11.55
N GLY A 308 12.41 -15.59 10.38
CA GLY A 308 13.50 -15.89 9.43
C GLY A 308 14.84 -15.40 9.92
N MET A 309 14.95 -14.17 10.38
CA MET A 309 16.22 -13.58 10.85
C MET A 309 16.79 -14.30 12.07
N LEU A 310 15.98 -14.89 12.92
CA LEU A 310 16.45 -15.69 14.05
C LEU A 310 17.21 -16.94 13.61
N LYS A 311 17.06 -17.40 12.36
CA LYS A 311 17.77 -18.55 11.77
C LYS A 311 19.16 -18.19 11.21
N ASN A 312 19.45 -16.90 11.00
CA ASN A 312 20.78 -16.42 10.56
C ASN A 312 21.88 -16.69 11.58
#